data_f41170820c629821b3c1880465307c99
#
_entry.id   f41170820c629821b3c1880465307c99
#
_cell.length_a   1.000
_cell.length_b   1.000
_cell.length_c   1.000
_cell.angle_alpha   90.00
_cell.angle_beta   90.00
_cell.angle_gamma   90.00
#
_symmetry.space_group_name_H-M   'P 1'
#
loop_
_entity.id
_entity.type
_entity.pdbx_description
1 polymer ?
#
loop_
_entity_poly.entity_id
_entity_poly.type
_entity_poly.pdbx_seq_one_letter_code
_entity_poly.pdbx_strand_id
1 'polypeptide(L)'
;MEAVTLTNISKRYGSVEALRGVSLSVAPGELFGIIGPDGAGKTSLFRILTTLLLADGGSASVCGLDVVKDYKAIRRRVGYMPGRFSLYPDLTVEENLNFFATVFHTAIEENYDLVRDIYRQIEPFRKRRAGALSGGMKQKLALSCALIHKPDVLFLDEPTTGVDPVSRKEFWGMLCRLKEQGITIIASTPIIDEARQCDRIAFINEGEIKGIDTPDRILTRFAGILCPPGLQHERVENHENNVIEVEGLTKRFGNFTAVDHISFQVHRGEIFGFLGANGAGKTTAMRMLTGLSRPTGGKACVAGFDVASQPEEVKKNIGYMSQKFSLYEDLKVWENIRLFAGIYGIPEAEIAPKTDELLLHLGLEKERDTLVKSLPLGWKQKLAFSVSIFHRPKIVFLDEPTGGVDPVTRRQFWELIYKAAER
;
A
#
# COMPACT_ATOMS: atom_id res chain seq x y z
N MET A 1 -20.67 -22.86 -16.67
CA MET A 1 -20.25 -21.68 -17.46
C MET A 1 -19.37 -20.83 -16.55
N GLU A 2 -18.21 -20.41 -17.00
CA GLU A 2 -17.29 -19.60 -16.19
C GLU A 2 -17.89 -18.20 -15.92
N ALA A 3 -17.60 -17.63 -14.75
CA ALA A 3 -18.03 -16.27 -14.41
C ALA A 3 -17.24 -15.22 -15.19
N VAL A 4 -15.95 -15.46 -15.40
CA VAL A 4 -15.06 -14.61 -16.19
C VAL A 4 -14.17 -15.48 -17.05
N THR A 5 -13.99 -15.11 -18.32
CA THR A 5 -13.05 -15.77 -19.24
C THR A 5 -12.32 -14.71 -20.05
N LEU A 6 -10.99 -14.87 -20.14
CA LEU A 6 -10.13 -14.07 -21.01
C LEU A 6 -9.33 -15.01 -21.92
N THR A 7 -9.20 -14.63 -23.19
CA THR A 7 -8.43 -15.38 -24.17
C THR A 7 -7.52 -14.42 -24.94
N ASN A 8 -6.22 -14.55 -24.76
CA ASN A 8 -5.16 -13.80 -25.43
C ASN A 8 -5.34 -12.27 -25.38
N ILE A 9 -5.79 -11.73 -24.25
CA ILE A 9 -5.99 -10.29 -24.07
C ILE A 9 -4.67 -9.55 -24.14
N SER A 10 -4.59 -8.58 -25.04
CA SER A 10 -3.46 -7.67 -25.18
C SER A 10 -3.88 -6.21 -25.09
N LYS A 11 -3.00 -5.37 -24.51
CA LYS A 11 -3.20 -3.93 -24.37
C LYS A 11 -1.89 -3.16 -24.42
N ARG A 12 -1.86 -2.11 -25.26
CA ARG A 12 -0.72 -1.19 -25.37
C ARG A 12 -1.11 0.24 -25.01
N TYR A 13 -0.16 0.98 -24.46
CA TYR A 13 -0.22 2.42 -24.24
C TYR A 13 1.03 3.05 -24.88
N GLY A 14 0.90 3.56 -26.09
CA GLY A 14 2.05 4.02 -26.85
C GLY A 14 3.06 2.89 -27.10
N SER A 15 4.29 3.04 -26.58
CA SER A 15 5.34 2.02 -26.68
C SER A 15 5.27 0.94 -25.60
N VAL A 16 4.43 1.11 -24.56
CA VAL A 16 4.35 0.18 -23.43
C VAL A 16 3.28 -0.88 -23.67
N GLU A 17 3.66 -2.14 -23.69
CA GLU A 17 2.75 -3.29 -23.68
C GLU A 17 2.33 -3.62 -22.26
N ALA A 18 1.14 -3.18 -21.86
CA ALA A 18 0.62 -3.40 -20.51
C ALA A 18 0.06 -4.82 -20.29
N LEU A 19 -0.46 -5.46 -21.33
CA LEU A 19 -0.94 -6.84 -21.32
C LEU A 19 -0.48 -7.55 -22.60
N ARG A 20 0.05 -8.79 -22.43
CA ARG A 20 0.67 -9.58 -23.49
C ARG A 20 0.04 -10.97 -23.57
N GLY A 21 -1.11 -11.09 -24.24
CA GLY A 21 -1.76 -12.38 -24.45
C GLY A 21 -2.29 -13.04 -23.17
N VAL A 22 -2.86 -12.23 -22.25
CA VAL A 22 -3.39 -12.72 -20.98
C VAL A 22 -4.59 -13.63 -21.20
N SER A 23 -4.53 -14.85 -20.63
CA SER A 23 -5.60 -15.84 -20.65
C SER A 23 -5.83 -16.38 -19.26
N LEU A 24 -7.08 -16.36 -18.77
CA LEU A 24 -7.49 -16.98 -17.51
C LEU A 24 -9.01 -17.22 -17.48
N SER A 25 -9.44 -18.07 -16.56
CA SER A 25 -10.86 -18.27 -16.24
C SER A 25 -11.10 -18.27 -14.74
N VAL A 26 -12.28 -17.79 -14.34
CA VAL A 26 -12.75 -17.73 -12.95
C VAL A 26 -14.11 -18.41 -12.87
N ALA A 27 -14.24 -19.33 -11.92
CA ALA A 27 -15.50 -20.05 -11.70
C ALA A 27 -16.53 -19.17 -10.95
N PRO A 28 -17.84 -19.45 -11.10
CA PRO A 28 -18.88 -18.79 -10.31
C PRO A 28 -18.69 -19.06 -8.81
N GLY A 29 -18.85 -18.02 -7.98
CA GLY A 29 -18.69 -18.11 -6.52
C GLY A 29 -17.26 -18.28 -6.05
N GLU A 30 -16.26 -18.07 -6.91
CA GLU A 30 -14.83 -18.13 -6.57
C GLU A 30 -14.34 -16.78 -6.04
N LEU A 31 -13.47 -16.81 -5.04
CA LEU A 31 -12.64 -15.67 -4.64
C LEU A 31 -11.27 -15.84 -5.30
N PHE A 32 -11.07 -15.13 -6.41
CA PHE A 32 -9.89 -15.22 -7.24
C PHE A 32 -8.95 -14.01 -7.02
N GLY A 33 -7.68 -14.27 -6.72
CA GLY A 33 -6.68 -13.24 -6.49
C GLY A 33 -5.82 -12.97 -7.72
N ILE A 34 -5.44 -11.70 -7.95
CA ILE A 34 -4.41 -11.32 -8.94
C ILE A 34 -3.28 -10.62 -8.19
N ILE A 35 -2.11 -11.25 -8.18
CA ILE A 35 -0.92 -10.71 -7.54
C ILE A 35 0.15 -10.36 -8.58
N GLY A 36 0.95 -9.36 -8.31
CA GLY A 36 2.04 -8.95 -9.20
C GLY A 36 2.54 -7.53 -8.88
N PRO A 37 3.70 -7.16 -9.44
CA PRO A 37 4.30 -5.85 -9.22
C PRO A 37 3.42 -4.70 -9.76
N ASP A 38 3.73 -3.48 -9.31
CA ASP A 38 3.14 -2.27 -9.87
C ASP A 38 3.52 -2.14 -11.34
N GLY A 39 2.54 -1.76 -12.17
CA GLY A 39 2.73 -1.71 -13.61
C GLY A 39 2.60 -3.05 -14.35
N ALA A 40 2.39 -4.19 -13.65
CA ALA A 40 2.22 -5.51 -14.27
C ALA A 40 0.93 -5.66 -15.12
N GLY A 41 0.06 -4.65 -15.14
CA GLY A 41 -1.16 -4.66 -15.95
C GLY A 41 -2.46 -4.98 -15.19
N LYS A 42 -2.44 -5.20 -13.87
CA LYS A 42 -3.61 -5.56 -13.04
C LYS A 42 -4.81 -4.62 -13.26
N THR A 43 -4.60 -3.32 -13.10
CA THR A 43 -5.66 -2.30 -13.29
C THR A 43 -6.17 -2.26 -14.73
N SER A 44 -5.30 -2.44 -15.74
CA SER A 44 -5.72 -2.49 -17.15
C SER A 44 -6.61 -3.68 -17.42
N LEU A 45 -6.30 -4.83 -16.80
CA LEU A 45 -7.11 -6.03 -16.89
C LEU A 45 -8.51 -5.82 -16.28
N PHE A 46 -8.59 -5.25 -15.06
CA PHE A 46 -9.88 -4.93 -14.43
C PHE A 46 -10.70 -3.95 -15.26
N ARG A 47 -10.08 -2.92 -15.82
CA ARG A 47 -10.78 -1.94 -16.67
C ARG A 47 -11.34 -2.56 -17.93
N ILE A 48 -10.67 -3.56 -18.52
CA ILE A 48 -11.20 -4.31 -19.67
C ILE A 48 -12.41 -5.15 -19.23
N LEU A 49 -12.31 -5.90 -18.15
CA LEU A 49 -13.39 -6.75 -17.64
C LEU A 49 -14.62 -5.95 -17.18
N THR A 50 -14.40 -4.76 -16.62
CA THR A 50 -15.48 -3.83 -16.22
C THR A 50 -15.95 -2.93 -17.35
N THR A 51 -15.51 -3.19 -18.59
CA THR A 51 -15.91 -2.45 -19.81
C THR A 51 -15.53 -0.97 -19.83
N LEU A 52 -14.55 -0.56 -19.03
CA LEU A 52 -14.02 0.81 -18.98
C LEU A 52 -12.87 1.05 -19.94
N LEU A 53 -12.31 -0.02 -20.52
CA LEU A 53 -11.19 0.01 -21.44
C LEU A 53 -11.38 -1.08 -22.50
N LEU A 54 -11.05 -0.76 -23.76
CA LEU A 54 -11.03 -1.74 -24.84
C LEU A 54 -9.66 -2.44 -24.90
N ALA A 55 -9.67 -3.75 -25.06
CA ALA A 55 -8.47 -4.51 -25.41
C ALA A 55 -8.05 -4.20 -26.86
N ASP A 56 -6.76 -4.33 -27.16
CA ASP A 56 -6.25 -4.18 -28.53
C ASP A 56 -6.27 -5.52 -29.28
N GLY A 57 -6.33 -6.64 -28.54
CA GLY A 57 -6.45 -7.99 -29.10
C GLY A 57 -7.02 -8.97 -28.09
N GLY A 58 -7.45 -10.13 -28.57
CA GLY A 58 -8.08 -11.17 -27.78
C GLY A 58 -9.57 -10.95 -27.56
N SER A 59 -10.18 -11.77 -26.68
CA SER A 59 -11.58 -11.68 -26.30
C SER A 59 -11.76 -11.91 -24.82
N ALA A 60 -12.78 -11.27 -24.23
CA ALA A 60 -13.13 -11.46 -22.83
C ALA A 60 -14.64 -11.52 -22.67
N SER A 61 -15.09 -12.31 -21.69
CA SER A 61 -16.50 -12.39 -21.31
C SER A 61 -16.66 -12.35 -19.80
N VAL A 62 -17.76 -11.75 -19.33
CA VAL A 62 -18.18 -11.70 -17.93
C VAL A 62 -19.63 -12.17 -17.85
N CYS A 63 -19.91 -13.15 -17.02
CA CYS A 63 -21.20 -13.81 -16.91
C CYS A 63 -21.73 -14.33 -18.28
N GLY A 64 -20.83 -14.81 -19.14
CA GLY A 64 -21.15 -15.26 -20.49
C GLY A 64 -21.41 -14.15 -21.52
N LEU A 65 -21.29 -12.88 -21.14
CA LEU A 65 -21.51 -11.70 -21.96
C LEU A 65 -20.16 -11.15 -22.49
N ASP A 66 -20.12 -10.76 -23.76
CA ASP A 66 -18.92 -10.18 -24.40
C ASP A 66 -18.66 -8.76 -23.89
N VAL A 67 -17.43 -8.48 -23.43
CA VAL A 67 -17.08 -7.18 -22.79
C VAL A 67 -17.19 -5.98 -23.75
N VAL A 68 -17.20 -6.20 -25.05
CA VAL A 68 -17.31 -5.14 -26.07
C VAL A 68 -18.77 -4.98 -26.52
N LYS A 69 -19.43 -6.08 -26.86
CA LYS A 69 -20.78 -6.05 -27.43
C LYS A 69 -21.85 -5.81 -26.35
N ASP A 70 -21.70 -6.45 -25.20
CA ASP A 70 -22.72 -6.52 -24.14
C ASP A 70 -22.39 -5.60 -22.96
N TYR A 71 -21.56 -4.58 -23.14
CA TYR A 71 -21.04 -3.73 -22.05
C TYR A 71 -22.11 -3.12 -21.15
N LYS A 72 -23.29 -2.78 -21.68
CA LYS A 72 -24.39 -2.23 -20.88
C LYS A 72 -24.99 -3.26 -19.93
N ALA A 73 -25.13 -4.51 -20.40
CA ALA A 73 -25.61 -5.61 -19.60
C ALA A 73 -24.61 -6.01 -18.50
N ILE A 74 -23.32 -6.05 -18.85
CA ILE A 74 -22.23 -6.33 -17.90
C ILE A 74 -22.22 -5.29 -16.77
N ARG A 75 -22.29 -3.99 -17.09
CA ARG A 75 -22.26 -2.91 -16.08
C ARG A 75 -23.40 -2.98 -15.05
N ARG A 76 -24.49 -3.64 -15.35
CA ARG A 76 -25.60 -3.90 -14.41
C ARG A 76 -25.37 -5.11 -13.52
N ARG A 77 -24.44 -5.97 -13.88
CA ARG A 77 -24.16 -7.26 -13.21
C ARG A 77 -22.83 -7.28 -12.47
N VAL A 78 -22.01 -6.23 -12.60
CA VAL A 78 -20.70 -6.15 -11.98
C VAL A 78 -20.62 -4.99 -10.99
N GLY A 79 -20.00 -5.24 -9.85
CA GLY A 79 -19.52 -4.21 -8.94
C GLY A 79 -18.05 -3.94 -9.20
N TYR A 80 -17.61 -2.68 -9.14
CA TYR A 80 -16.21 -2.33 -9.31
C TYR A 80 -15.75 -1.34 -8.25
N MET A 81 -14.70 -1.70 -7.55
CA MET A 81 -14.01 -0.85 -6.60
C MET A 81 -12.59 -0.60 -7.10
N PRO A 82 -12.30 0.58 -7.67
CA PRO A 82 -10.96 0.93 -8.15
C PRO A 82 -10.00 1.22 -7.00
N GLY A 83 -8.69 1.02 -7.22
CA GLY A 83 -7.65 1.19 -6.21
C GLY A 83 -7.46 2.62 -5.67
N ARG A 84 -7.96 3.62 -6.40
CA ARG A 84 -8.05 4.99 -5.89
C ARG A 84 -9.44 5.23 -5.32
N PHE A 85 -9.51 5.96 -4.19
CA PHE A 85 -10.78 6.34 -3.58
C PHE A 85 -11.70 7.00 -4.61
N SER A 86 -12.78 6.31 -4.97
CA SER A 86 -13.68 6.65 -6.08
C SER A 86 -14.99 7.28 -5.64
N LEU A 87 -15.17 7.45 -4.33
CA LEU A 87 -16.38 8.06 -3.77
C LEU A 87 -16.26 9.58 -3.75
N TYR A 88 -17.40 10.25 -3.65
CA TYR A 88 -17.47 11.70 -3.55
C TYR A 88 -17.09 12.14 -2.12
N PRO A 89 -15.90 12.73 -1.89
CA PRO A 89 -15.41 13.03 -0.54
C PRO A 89 -16.24 14.09 0.17
N ASP A 90 -16.90 14.97 -0.56
CA ASP A 90 -17.73 16.06 -0.04
C ASP A 90 -19.15 15.60 0.32
N LEU A 91 -19.62 14.49 -0.23
CA LEU A 91 -20.88 13.86 0.13
C LEU A 91 -20.74 13.07 1.43
N THR A 92 -21.82 12.97 2.18
CA THR A 92 -21.93 12.11 3.35
C THR A 92 -21.93 10.63 2.96
N VAL A 93 -21.80 9.74 3.94
CA VAL A 93 -21.93 8.29 3.75
C VAL A 93 -23.27 7.94 3.10
N GLU A 94 -24.37 8.50 3.63
CA GLU A 94 -25.74 8.26 3.14
C GLU A 94 -25.94 8.81 1.72
N GLU A 95 -25.45 10.01 1.42
CA GLU A 95 -25.54 10.60 0.09
C GLU A 95 -24.73 9.82 -0.97
N ASN A 96 -23.56 9.29 -0.61
CA ASN A 96 -22.80 8.41 -1.52
C ASN A 96 -23.60 7.14 -1.85
N LEU A 97 -24.19 6.47 -0.85
CA LEU A 97 -25.01 5.26 -1.07
C LEU A 97 -26.23 5.56 -1.93
N ASN A 98 -26.96 6.64 -1.63
CA ASN A 98 -28.14 7.05 -2.41
C ASN A 98 -27.78 7.39 -3.86
N PHE A 99 -26.62 8.04 -4.07
CA PHE A 99 -26.15 8.34 -5.41
C PHE A 99 -25.95 7.04 -6.23
N PHE A 100 -25.24 6.05 -5.68
CA PHE A 100 -25.02 4.79 -6.39
C PHE A 100 -26.31 4.00 -6.55
N ALA A 101 -27.19 3.96 -5.54
CA ALA A 101 -28.50 3.32 -5.67
C ALA A 101 -29.31 3.95 -6.83
N THR A 102 -29.32 5.28 -6.94
CA THR A 102 -29.99 5.98 -8.04
C THR A 102 -29.37 5.66 -9.40
N VAL A 103 -28.03 5.62 -9.51
CA VAL A 103 -27.31 5.26 -10.76
C VAL A 103 -27.66 3.86 -11.24
N PHE A 104 -27.83 2.90 -10.32
CA PHE A 104 -28.18 1.52 -10.63
C PHE A 104 -29.68 1.25 -10.64
N HIS A 105 -30.53 2.27 -10.47
CA HIS A 105 -31.98 2.14 -10.45
C HIS A 105 -32.51 1.16 -9.39
N THR A 106 -31.94 1.21 -8.20
CA THR A 106 -32.34 0.41 -7.02
C THR A 106 -32.51 1.32 -5.80
N ALA A 107 -33.05 0.78 -4.72
CA ALA A 107 -33.11 1.44 -3.42
C ALA A 107 -32.18 0.73 -2.41
N ILE A 108 -31.69 1.46 -1.41
CA ILE A 108 -30.83 0.88 -0.37
C ILE A 108 -31.55 -0.27 0.34
N GLU A 109 -32.85 -0.09 0.61
CA GLU A 109 -33.70 -1.05 1.30
C GLU A 109 -33.86 -2.38 0.57
N GLU A 110 -33.86 -2.37 -0.77
CA GLU A 110 -34.06 -3.58 -1.60
C GLU A 110 -32.92 -4.58 -1.43
N ASN A 111 -31.70 -4.12 -1.24
CA ASN A 111 -30.51 -4.95 -1.13
C ASN A 111 -29.78 -4.78 0.21
N TYR A 112 -30.46 -4.20 1.21
CA TYR A 112 -29.89 -3.90 2.52
C TYR A 112 -29.28 -5.15 3.19
N ASP A 113 -29.91 -6.30 3.05
CA ASP A 113 -29.43 -7.55 3.65
C ASP A 113 -28.03 -7.94 3.17
N LEU A 114 -27.71 -7.67 1.90
CA LEU A 114 -26.39 -7.95 1.33
C LEU A 114 -25.30 -7.06 1.93
N VAL A 115 -25.62 -5.78 2.17
CA VAL A 115 -24.65 -4.80 2.67
C VAL A 115 -24.73 -4.60 4.18
N ARG A 116 -25.70 -5.21 4.87
CA ARG A 116 -26.03 -4.99 6.28
C ARG A 116 -24.81 -5.07 7.20
N ASP A 117 -24.05 -6.15 7.12
CA ASP A 117 -22.93 -6.40 8.03
C ASP A 117 -21.78 -5.40 7.82
N ILE A 118 -21.66 -4.90 6.59
CA ILE A 118 -20.66 -3.90 6.20
C ILE A 118 -21.14 -2.51 6.62
N TYR A 119 -22.43 -2.19 6.26
CA TYR A 119 -23.00 -0.87 6.46
C TYR A 119 -23.23 -0.54 7.93
N ARG A 120 -23.68 -1.49 8.76
CA ARG A 120 -23.86 -1.28 10.22
C ARG A 120 -22.64 -0.70 10.92
N GLN A 121 -21.45 -1.01 10.44
CA GLN A 121 -20.21 -0.50 11.01
C GLN A 121 -19.94 0.98 10.67
N ILE A 122 -20.53 1.49 9.58
CA ILE A 122 -20.39 2.88 9.14
C ILE A 122 -21.70 3.68 9.31
N GLU A 123 -22.81 3.03 9.54
CA GLU A 123 -24.14 3.63 9.75
C GLU A 123 -24.18 4.71 10.87
N PRO A 124 -23.49 4.55 12.02
CA PRO A 124 -23.41 5.61 13.03
C PRO A 124 -22.79 6.91 12.50
N PHE A 125 -22.08 6.85 11.39
CA PHE A 125 -21.40 7.97 10.73
C PHE A 125 -22.11 8.41 9.46
N ARG A 126 -23.36 8.00 9.19
CA ARG A 126 -24.10 8.24 7.94
C ARG A 126 -24.15 9.70 7.50
N LYS A 127 -24.15 10.63 8.45
CA LYS A 127 -24.14 12.09 8.19
C LYS A 127 -22.73 12.69 8.07
N ARG A 128 -21.67 11.88 8.26
CA ARG A 128 -20.30 12.36 8.12
C ARG A 128 -19.87 12.33 6.65
N ARG A 129 -19.15 13.37 6.20
CA ARG A 129 -18.57 13.42 4.86
C ARG A 129 -17.58 12.26 4.65
N ALA A 130 -17.63 11.65 3.48
CA ALA A 130 -16.76 10.51 3.13
C ALA A 130 -15.28 10.87 3.22
N GLY A 131 -14.90 12.10 2.89
CA GLY A 131 -13.53 12.60 3.03
C GLY A 131 -12.99 12.56 4.46
N ALA A 132 -13.86 12.68 5.48
CA ALA A 132 -13.50 12.71 6.90
C ALA A 132 -13.51 11.31 7.57
N LEU A 133 -13.75 10.23 6.83
CA LEU A 133 -13.72 8.86 7.32
C LEU A 133 -12.28 8.35 7.43
N SER A 134 -12.04 7.36 8.32
CA SER A 134 -10.79 6.60 8.34
C SER A 134 -10.64 5.76 7.06
N GLY A 135 -9.41 5.30 6.76
CA GLY A 135 -9.13 4.45 5.60
C GLY A 135 -10.04 3.20 5.55
N GLY A 136 -10.12 2.44 6.63
CA GLY A 136 -10.98 1.26 6.71
C GLY A 136 -12.47 1.58 6.54
N MET A 137 -12.96 2.71 7.08
CA MET A 137 -14.36 3.12 6.89
C MET A 137 -14.63 3.55 5.43
N LYS A 138 -13.68 4.20 4.77
CA LYS A 138 -13.76 4.54 3.34
C LYS A 138 -13.89 3.29 2.49
N GLN A 139 -13.12 2.25 2.79
CA GLN A 139 -13.17 0.99 2.06
C GLN A 139 -14.51 0.26 2.29
N LYS A 140 -15.03 0.25 3.51
CA LYS A 140 -16.36 -0.30 3.82
C LYS A 140 -17.47 0.43 3.06
N LEU A 141 -17.41 1.76 2.98
CA LEU A 141 -18.35 2.55 2.19
C LEU A 141 -18.24 2.24 0.69
N ALA A 142 -17.02 2.18 0.14
CA ALA A 142 -16.81 1.87 -1.26
C ALA A 142 -17.32 0.47 -1.62
N LEU A 143 -17.08 -0.52 -0.76
CA LEU A 143 -17.61 -1.87 -0.93
C LEU A 143 -19.14 -1.89 -0.87
N SER A 144 -19.75 -1.17 0.08
CA SER A 144 -21.23 -1.07 0.17
C SER A 144 -21.82 -0.44 -1.11
N CYS A 145 -21.19 0.62 -1.65
CA CYS A 145 -21.62 1.24 -2.91
C CYS A 145 -21.48 0.28 -4.11
N ALA A 146 -20.39 -0.51 -4.16
CA ALA A 146 -20.18 -1.49 -5.22
C ALA A 146 -21.14 -2.68 -5.17
N LEU A 147 -21.73 -2.96 -4.01
CA LEU A 147 -22.67 -4.07 -3.78
C LEU A 147 -24.14 -3.67 -3.85
N ILE A 148 -24.47 -2.35 -3.86
CA ILE A 148 -25.82 -1.84 -3.68
C ILE A 148 -26.84 -2.38 -4.69
N HIS A 149 -26.40 -2.74 -5.88
CA HIS A 149 -27.23 -3.28 -6.97
C HIS A 149 -27.15 -4.81 -7.10
N LYS A 150 -26.60 -5.51 -6.07
CA LYS A 150 -26.48 -6.98 -6.02
C LYS A 150 -25.77 -7.56 -7.25
N PRO A 151 -24.48 -7.26 -7.46
CA PRO A 151 -23.73 -7.76 -8.61
C PRO A 151 -23.49 -9.28 -8.55
N ASP A 152 -23.38 -9.92 -9.72
CA ASP A 152 -22.96 -11.33 -9.84
C ASP A 152 -21.43 -11.47 -9.66
N VAL A 153 -20.68 -10.46 -10.11
CA VAL A 153 -19.22 -10.42 -10.06
C VAL A 153 -18.75 -9.10 -9.47
N LEU A 154 -17.86 -9.18 -8.48
CA LEU A 154 -17.26 -8.04 -7.82
C LEU A 154 -15.77 -7.96 -8.17
N PHE A 155 -15.35 -6.83 -8.77
CA PHE A 155 -13.96 -6.52 -9.08
C PHE A 155 -13.40 -5.53 -8.06
N LEU A 156 -12.29 -5.88 -7.40
CA LEU A 156 -11.66 -5.09 -6.35
C LEU A 156 -10.18 -4.83 -6.70
N ASP A 157 -9.85 -3.61 -7.07
CA ASP A 157 -8.48 -3.24 -7.42
C ASP A 157 -7.75 -2.69 -6.20
N GLU A 158 -6.91 -3.51 -5.58
CA GLU A 158 -6.14 -3.20 -4.36
C GLU A 158 -6.99 -2.61 -3.22
N PRO A 159 -8.08 -3.29 -2.80
CA PRO A 159 -9.12 -2.71 -1.96
C PRO A 159 -8.65 -2.31 -0.56
N THR A 160 -7.52 -2.81 -0.09
CA THR A 160 -7.01 -2.59 1.28
C THR A 160 -5.68 -1.87 1.32
N THR A 161 -5.25 -1.28 0.20
CA THR A 161 -4.02 -0.47 0.16
C THR A 161 -4.14 0.74 1.09
N GLY A 162 -3.17 0.91 2.00
CA GLY A 162 -3.17 1.98 3.02
C GLY A 162 -4.13 1.74 4.21
N VAL A 163 -4.70 0.55 4.34
CA VAL A 163 -5.55 0.15 5.49
C VAL A 163 -4.70 -0.60 6.52
N ASP A 164 -4.96 -0.33 7.80
CA ASP A 164 -4.28 -1.01 8.90
C ASP A 164 -4.56 -2.52 8.95
N PRO A 165 -3.68 -3.34 9.56
CA PRO A 165 -3.80 -4.80 9.54
C PRO A 165 -5.11 -5.34 10.16
N VAL A 166 -5.67 -4.67 11.16
CA VAL A 166 -6.92 -5.12 11.81
C VAL A 166 -8.11 -4.88 10.88
N SER A 167 -8.26 -3.64 10.39
CA SER A 167 -9.31 -3.28 9.42
C SER A 167 -9.21 -4.09 8.13
N ARG A 168 -7.98 -4.42 7.70
CA ARG A 168 -7.72 -5.29 6.55
C ARG A 168 -8.25 -6.71 6.76
N LYS A 169 -7.93 -7.32 7.90
CA LYS A 169 -8.42 -8.66 8.24
C LYS A 169 -9.95 -8.71 8.28
N GLU A 170 -10.58 -7.69 8.85
CA GLU A 170 -12.05 -7.56 8.86
C GLU A 170 -12.62 -7.47 7.44
N PHE A 171 -11.99 -6.65 6.57
CA PHE A 171 -12.43 -6.45 5.19
C PHE A 171 -12.39 -7.77 4.39
N TRP A 172 -11.30 -8.51 4.47
CA TRP A 172 -11.19 -9.81 3.80
C TRP A 172 -12.15 -10.85 4.36
N GLY A 173 -12.40 -10.83 5.67
CA GLY A 173 -13.46 -11.65 6.28
C GLY A 173 -14.86 -11.33 5.76
N MET A 174 -15.14 -10.07 5.38
CA MET A 174 -16.39 -9.72 4.70
C MET A 174 -16.43 -10.28 3.27
N LEU A 175 -15.32 -10.24 2.52
CA LEU A 175 -15.25 -10.83 1.17
C LEU A 175 -15.52 -12.34 1.20
N CYS A 176 -14.96 -13.07 2.18
CA CYS A 176 -15.26 -14.50 2.34
C CYS A 176 -16.75 -14.76 2.56
N ARG A 177 -17.44 -13.97 3.39
CA ARG A 177 -18.89 -14.10 3.58
C ARG A 177 -19.71 -13.77 2.32
N LEU A 178 -19.30 -12.75 1.55
CA LEU A 178 -19.94 -12.43 0.27
C LEU A 178 -19.79 -13.56 -0.75
N LYS A 179 -18.63 -14.21 -0.79
CA LYS A 179 -18.39 -15.42 -1.58
C LYS A 179 -19.35 -16.56 -1.16
N GLU A 180 -19.50 -16.81 0.15
CA GLU A 180 -20.43 -17.81 0.68
C GLU A 180 -21.89 -17.54 0.26
N GLN A 181 -22.24 -16.29 -0.02
CA GLN A 181 -23.54 -15.87 -0.57
C GLN A 181 -23.62 -16.02 -2.10
N GLY A 182 -22.60 -16.58 -2.74
CA GLY A 182 -22.56 -16.90 -4.17
C GLY A 182 -22.01 -15.79 -5.07
N ILE A 183 -21.49 -14.68 -4.52
CA ILE A 183 -20.86 -13.62 -5.31
C ILE A 183 -19.48 -14.09 -5.75
N THR A 184 -19.19 -13.97 -7.04
CA THR A 184 -17.85 -14.18 -7.58
C THR A 184 -17.00 -12.94 -7.32
N ILE A 185 -15.80 -13.09 -6.77
CA ILE A 185 -14.96 -11.95 -6.39
C ILE A 185 -13.60 -12.09 -7.06
N ILE A 186 -13.17 -11.05 -7.77
CA ILE A 186 -11.82 -10.96 -8.33
C ILE A 186 -11.13 -9.76 -7.69
N ALA A 187 -10.09 -10.02 -6.90
CA ALA A 187 -9.37 -8.99 -6.18
C ALA A 187 -7.89 -8.94 -6.58
N SER A 188 -7.37 -7.75 -6.87
CA SER A 188 -5.92 -7.57 -6.92
C SER A 188 -5.39 -7.20 -5.54
N THR A 189 -4.22 -7.72 -5.18
CA THR A 189 -3.55 -7.34 -3.94
C THR A 189 -2.03 -7.46 -4.06
N PRO A 190 -1.29 -6.50 -3.51
CA PRO A 190 0.15 -6.62 -3.32
C PRO A 190 0.54 -7.37 -2.03
N ILE A 191 -0.42 -7.89 -1.26
CA ILE A 191 -0.18 -8.44 0.08
C ILE A 191 -0.38 -9.95 0.07
N ILE A 192 0.68 -10.68 0.43
CA ILE A 192 0.71 -12.16 0.40
C ILE A 192 -0.35 -12.77 1.33
N ASP A 193 -0.52 -12.22 2.55
CA ASP A 193 -1.49 -12.74 3.51
C ASP A 193 -2.95 -12.59 3.03
N GLU A 194 -3.23 -11.58 2.21
CA GLU A 194 -4.51 -11.42 1.56
C GLU A 194 -4.70 -12.43 0.42
N ALA A 195 -3.67 -12.61 -0.40
CA ALA A 195 -3.66 -13.59 -1.48
C ALA A 195 -3.93 -15.01 -0.96
N ARG A 196 -3.46 -15.35 0.25
CA ARG A 196 -3.72 -16.64 0.91
C ARG A 196 -5.18 -16.91 1.24
N GLN A 197 -6.03 -15.88 1.27
CA GLN A 197 -7.47 -16.02 1.52
C GLN A 197 -8.27 -16.32 0.24
N CYS A 198 -7.63 -16.26 -0.93
CA CYS A 198 -8.23 -16.59 -2.21
C CYS A 198 -8.24 -18.11 -2.44
N ASP A 199 -9.18 -18.60 -3.24
CA ASP A 199 -9.25 -20.02 -3.64
C ASP A 199 -8.11 -20.34 -4.63
N ARG A 200 -7.94 -19.49 -5.63
CA ARG A 200 -6.83 -19.51 -6.58
C ARG A 200 -6.29 -18.12 -6.78
N ILE A 201 -5.03 -18.05 -7.16
CA ILE A 201 -4.39 -16.79 -7.53
C ILE A 201 -3.68 -16.89 -8.87
N ALA A 202 -3.69 -15.79 -9.61
CA ALA A 202 -2.85 -15.59 -10.79
C ALA A 202 -1.68 -14.67 -10.43
N PHE A 203 -0.47 -15.10 -10.75
CA PHE A 203 0.70 -14.23 -10.70
C PHE A 203 0.93 -13.60 -12.07
N ILE A 204 0.77 -12.27 -12.15
CA ILE A 204 1.02 -11.47 -13.35
C ILE A 204 2.33 -10.68 -13.19
N ASN A 205 3.19 -10.75 -14.19
CA ASN A 205 4.42 -9.97 -14.26
C ASN A 205 4.69 -9.56 -15.71
N GLU A 206 5.10 -8.30 -15.92
CA GLU A 206 5.39 -7.74 -17.25
C GLU A 206 4.27 -7.95 -18.28
N GLY A 207 3.02 -7.84 -17.83
CA GLY A 207 1.84 -8.00 -18.68
C GLY A 207 1.46 -9.44 -19.02
N GLU A 208 2.13 -10.45 -18.45
CA GLU A 208 1.89 -11.88 -18.71
C GLU A 208 1.49 -12.63 -17.43
N ILE A 209 0.60 -13.61 -17.55
CA ILE A 209 0.32 -14.56 -16.47
C ILE A 209 1.46 -15.59 -16.41
N LYS A 210 2.19 -15.60 -15.30
CA LYS A 210 3.31 -16.53 -15.06
C LYS A 210 2.86 -17.85 -14.41
N GLY A 211 1.68 -17.85 -13.79
CA GLY A 211 1.06 -19.05 -13.23
C GLY A 211 -0.28 -18.77 -12.60
N ILE A 212 -1.15 -19.78 -12.56
CA ILE A 212 -2.43 -19.79 -11.88
C ILE A 212 -2.52 -21.10 -11.10
N ASP A 213 -2.70 -21.03 -9.79
CA ASP A 213 -2.87 -22.20 -8.92
C ASP A 213 -3.40 -21.73 -7.55
N THR A 214 -3.46 -22.64 -6.59
CA THR A 214 -3.71 -22.32 -5.18
C THR A 214 -2.64 -21.36 -4.65
N PRO A 215 -2.95 -20.51 -3.67
CA PRO A 215 -2.01 -19.54 -3.11
C PRO A 215 -0.67 -20.17 -2.70
N ASP A 216 -0.69 -21.27 -1.96
CA ASP A 216 0.54 -21.90 -1.46
C ASP A 216 1.44 -22.41 -2.58
N ARG A 217 0.89 -22.97 -3.67
CA ARG A 217 1.68 -23.41 -4.82
C ARG A 217 2.31 -22.26 -5.57
N ILE A 218 1.57 -21.18 -5.80
CA ILE A 218 2.10 -19.97 -6.47
C ILE A 218 3.17 -19.32 -5.59
N LEU A 219 2.90 -19.14 -4.29
CA LEU A 219 3.84 -18.52 -3.37
C LEU A 219 5.13 -19.35 -3.23
N THR A 220 5.03 -20.67 -3.21
CA THR A 220 6.22 -21.56 -3.19
C THR A 220 7.00 -21.48 -4.50
N ARG A 221 6.30 -21.59 -5.64
CA ARG A 221 6.93 -21.57 -6.98
C ARG A 221 7.64 -20.25 -7.28
N PHE A 222 7.09 -19.14 -6.83
CA PHE A 222 7.61 -17.80 -7.07
C PHE A 222 8.16 -17.12 -5.81
N ALA A 223 8.50 -17.92 -4.77
CA ALA A 223 9.03 -17.41 -3.50
C ALA A 223 10.23 -16.46 -3.70
N GLY A 224 11.13 -16.81 -4.62
CA GLY A 224 12.28 -15.97 -4.98
C GLY A 224 11.93 -14.59 -5.52
N ILE A 225 10.69 -14.35 -5.95
CA ILE A 225 10.22 -13.06 -6.48
C ILE A 225 9.25 -12.38 -5.51
N LEU A 226 8.38 -13.15 -4.87
CA LEU A 226 7.26 -12.64 -4.07
C LEU A 226 7.56 -12.53 -2.57
N CYS A 227 8.37 -13.45 -2.02
CA CYS A 227 8.66 -13.47 -0.59
C CYS A 227 9.95 -12.70 -0.29
N PRO A 228 10.01 -11.94 0.81
CA PRO A 228 11.28 -11.37 1.29
C PRO A 228 12.29 -12.51 1.53
N PRO A 229 13.59 -12.28 1.34
CA PRO A 229 14.60 -13.26 1.72
C PRO A 229 14.39 -13.61 3.19
N GLY A 230 14.36 -14.90 3.49
CA GLY A 230 14.25 -15.39 4.86
C GLY A 230 15.42 -14.87 5.66
N LEU A 231 15.14 -14.08 6.68
CA LEU A 231 16.14 -13.55 7.57
C LEU A 231 16.58 -14.64 8.53
N GLN A 232 17.71 -15.24 8.26
CA GLN A 232 18.54 -15.83 9.29
C GLN A 232 19.51 -14.74 9.77
N HIS A 233 18.99 -13.74 10.49
CA HIS A 233 19.86 -12.93 11.33
C HIS A 233 20.05 -13.71 12.62
N GLU A 234 21.25 -14.28 12.80
CA GLU A 234 21.75 -14.58 14.13
C GLU A 234 21.63 -13.29 14.95
N ARG A 235 20.89 -13.36 16.04
CA ARG A 235 20.85 -12.26 17.01
C ARG A 235 22.26 -12.05 17.48
N VAL A 236 22.85 -10.94 17.11
CA VAL A 236 24.09 -10.47 17.73
C VAL A 236 23.73 -10.06 19.14
N GLU A 237 23.91 -10.97 20.08
CA GLU A 237 23.83 -10.68 21.51
C GLU A 237 25.05 -9.82 21.93
N ASN A 238 24.98 -8.53 21.58
CA ASN A 238 25.93 -7.56 22.10
C ASN A 238 25.14 -6.50 22.89
N HIS A 239 24.96 -6.78 24.19
CA HIS A 239 24.18 -5.98 25.12
C HIS A 239 24.81 -4.64 25.58
N GLU A 240 25.95 -4.20 25.02
CA GLU A 240 26.69 -3.06 25.54
C GLU A 240 26.52 -1.73 24.81
N ASN A 241 25.73 -1.64 23.72
CA ASN A 241 25.58 -0.41 22.93
C ASN A 241 24.12 -0.11 22.58
N ASN A 242 23.33 0.37 23.52
CA ASN A 242 22.00 0.92 23.24
C ASN A 242 22.14 2.23 22.44
N VAL A 243 21.49 2.28 21.28
CA VAL A 243 21.42 3.50 20.47
C VAL A 243 20.13 4.28 20.70
N ILE A 244 19.10 3.61 21.22
CA ILE A 244 17.85 4.22 21.69
C ILE A 244 17.49 3.62 23.05
N GLU A 245 17.16 4.48 24.02
CA GLU A 245 16.66 4.12 25.33
C GLU A 245 15.42 4.94 25.65
N VAL A 246 14.33 4.27 26.01
CA VAL A 246 13.03 4.90 26.26
C VAL A 246 12.47 4.38 27.58
N GLU A 247 12.10 5.31 28.47
CA GLU A 247 11.53 5.01 29.79
C GLU A 247 10.25 5.81 30.04
N GLY A 248 9.12 5.12 30.12
CA GLY A 248 7.82 5.72 30.44
C GLY A 248 7.39 6.85 29.50
N LEU A 249 7.82 6.81 28.23
CA LEU A 249 7.59 7.89 27.26
C LEU A 249 6.10 8.10 27.04
N THR A 250 5.65 9.34 27.25
CA THR A 250 4.23 9.70 27.23
C THR A 250 3.99 10.94 26.39
N LYS A 251 2.90 10.94 25.61
CA LYS A 251 2.40 12.11 24.88
C LYS A 251 0.91 12.30 25.07
N ARG A 252 0.54 13.48 25.58
CA ARG A 252 -0.85 13.90 25.76
C ARG A 252 -1.14 15.14 24.91
N PHE A 253 -2.34 15.19 24.35
CA PHE A 253 -2.91 16.35 23.66
C PHE A 253 -4.22 16.71 24.36
N GLY A 254 -4.18 17.67 25.30
CA GLY A 254 -5.31 17.94 26.20
C GLY A 254 -5.69 16.70 27.00
N ASN A 255 -6.93 16.24 26.87
CA ASN A 255 -7.43 15.02 27.56
C ASN A 255 -7.13 13.71 26.81
N PHE A 256 -6.57 13.77 25.60
CA PHE A 256 -6.26 12.59 24.80
C PHE A 256 -4.81 12.15 25.00
N THR A 257 -4.60 10.90 25.43
CA THR A 257 -3.27 10.29 25.53
C THR A 257 -2.97 9.53 24.23
N ALA A 258 -2.04 10.04 23.44
CA ALA A 258 -1.66 9.44 22.16
C ALA A 258 -0.58 8.36 22.31
N VAL A 259 0.31 8.50 23.31
CA VAL A 259 1.33 7.51 23.70
C VAL A 259 1.33 7.45 25.21
N ASP A 260 1.21 6.24 25.78
CA ASP A 260 1.05 6.03 27.20
C ASP A 260 2.15 5.14 27.77
N HIS A 261 3.11 5.74 28.49
CA HIS A 261 4.17 5.10 29.29
C HIS A 261 4.93 3.96 28.57
N ILE A 262 5.32 4.14 27.29
CA ILE A 262 6.09 3.11 26.59
C ILE A 262 7.56 3.11 27.03
N SER A 263 8.12 1.90 27.18
CA SER A 263 9.52 1.69 27.54
C SER A 263 10.12 0.58 26.67
N PHE A 264 11.29 0.82 26.10
CA PHE A 264 12.02 -0.14 25.28
C PHE A 264 13.44 0.36 25.03
N GLN A 265 14.29 -0.55 24.51
CA GLN A 265 15.65 -0.25 24.08
C GLN A 265 15.86 -0.77 22.67
N VAL A 266 16.78 -0.13 21.93
CA VAL A 266 17.20 -0.59 20.60
C VAL A 266 18.73 -0.61 20.55
N HIS A 267 19.29 -1.72 20.12
CA HIS A 267 20.73 -1.93 20.03
C HIS A 267 21.29 -1.50 18.67
N ARG A 268 22.59 -1.25 18.63
CA ARG A 268 23.27 -0.90 17.38
C ARG A 268 23.15 -2.06 16.35
N GLY A 269 22.79 -1.72 15.11
CA GLY A 269 22.61 -2.71 14.03
C GLY A 269 21.27 -3.47 14.10
N GLU A 270 20.45 -3.22 15.14
CA GLU A 270 19.14 -3.84 15.28
C GLU A 270 18.11 -3.19 14.34
N ILE A 271 17.26 -4.01 13.72
CA ILE A 271 16.07 -3.56 13.01
C ILE A 271 14.87 -3.75 13.93
N PHE A 272 14.42 -2.67 14.53
CA PHE A 272 13.32 -2.66 15.49
C PHE A 272 12.00 -2.24 14.81
N GLY A 273 10.93 -3.03 14.99
CA GLY A 273 9.63 -2.79 14.36
C GLY A 273 8.54 -2.31 15.33
N PHE A 274 7.94 -1.15 15.06
CA PHE A 274 6.69 -0.72 15.70
C PHE A 274 5.48 -1.31 14.99
N LEU A 275 4.72 -2.18 15.68
CA LEU A 275 3.48 -2.75 15.16
C LEU A 275 2.27 -2.20 15.92
N GLY A 276 1.16 -2.05 15.22
CA GLY A 276 -0.11 -1.61 15.82
C GLY A 276 -1.09 -1.03 14.79
N ALA A 277 -2.35 -0.89 15.20
CA ALA A 277 -3.42 -0.30 14.40
C ALA A 277 -3.14 1.16 14.02
N ASN A 278 -3.85 1.67 13.01
CA ASN A 278 -3.80 3.10 12.69
C ASN A 278 -4.38 3.90 13.86
N GLY A 279 -3.68 4.99 14.22
CA GLY A 279 -4.04 5.78 15.41
C GLY A 279 -3.47 5.27 16.74
N ALA A 280 -2.75 4.14 16.78
CA ALA A 280 -2.12 3.60 18.00
C ALA A 280 -0.93 4.43 18.54
N GLY A 281 -0.64 5.59 17.96
CA GLY A 281 0.43 6.46 18.41
C GLY A 281 1.82 6.22 17.82
N LYS A 282 1.99 5.28 16.85
CA LYS A 282 3.28 4.95 16.23
C LYS A 282 4.02 6.18 15.70
N THR A 283 3.40 6.94 14.81
CA THR A 283 3.97 8.17 14.25
C THR A 283 4.22 9.22 15.34
N THR A 284 3.38 9.31 16.38
CA THR A 284 3.59 10.21 17.52
C THR A 284 4.83 9.81 18.31
N ALA A 285 5.03 8.52 18.58
CA ALA A 285 6.23 8.02 19.25
C ALA A 285 7.49 8.32 18.40
N MET A 286 7.47 8.02 17.11
CA MET A 286 8.58 8.35 16.19
C MET A 286 8.89 9.85 16.18
N ARG A 287 7.88 10.73 16.15
CA ARG A 287 8.09 12.19 16.20
C ARG A 287 8.71 12.66 17.51
N MET A 288 8.46 11.99 18.63
CA MET A 288 9.16 12.29 19.88
C MET A 288 10.62 11.84 19.82
N LEU A 289 10.87 10.62 19.36
CA LEU A 289 12.22 10.06 19.26
C LEU A 289 13.12 10.82 18.25
N THR A 290 12.53 11.40 17.21
CA THR A 290 13.25 12.21 16.22
C THR A 290 13.41 13.68 16.64
N GLY A 291 12.99 14.06 17.86
CA GLY A 291 13.07 15.45 18.32
C GLY A 291 12.09 16.42 17.63
N LEU A 292 11.13 15.92 16.84
CA LEU A 292 10.09 16.72 16.18
C LEU A 292 8.91 17.09 17.09
N SER A 293 8.74 16.37 18.20
CA SER A 293 7.67 16.61 19.16
C SER A 293 8.18 16.37 20.59
N ARG A 294 8.01 17.35 21.48
CA ARG A 294 8.45 17.21 22.86
C ARG A 294 7.54 16.22 23.60
N PRO A 295 8.08 15.25 24.37
CA PRO A 295 7.31 14.41 25.28
C PRO A 295 6.57 15.23 26.33
N THR A 296 5.44 14.72 26.84
CA THR A 296 4.75 15.26 28.01
C THR A 296 5.12 14.56 29.31
N GLY A 297 5.76 13.39 29.22
CA GLY A 297 6.27 12.62 30.34
C GLY A 297 7.24 11.53 29.89
N GLY A 298 7.97 10.95 30.83
CA GLY A 298 9.01 9.97 30.58
C GLY A 298 10.30 10.57 30.03
N LYS A 299 11.24 9.70 29.67
CA LYS A 299 12.56 10.07 29.12
C LYS A 299 12.84 9.24 27.87
N ALA A 300 13.57 9.83 26.93
CA ALA A 300 14.12 9.09 25.78
C ALA A 300 15.48 9.67 25.39
N CYS A 301 16.43 8.77 25.16
CA CYS A 301 17.76 9.08 24.65
C CYS A 301 17.93 8.43 23.29
N VAL A 302 18.39 9.18 22.29
CA VAL A 302 18.60 8.74 20.92
C VAL A 302 20.00 9.15 20.48
N ALA A 303 20.82 8.21 20.04
CA ALA A 303 22.22 8.39 19.67
C ALA A 303 23.08 9.03 20.80
N GLY A 304 22.68 8.87 22.06
CA GLY A 304 23.35 9.45 23.23
C GLY A 304 22.82 10.83 23.64
N PHE A 305 21.78 11.36 22.97
CA PHE A 305 21.20 12.69 23.22
C PHE A 305 19.77 12.60 23.74
N ASP A 306 19.43 13.37 24.77
CA ASP A 306 18.06 13.45 25.27
C ASP A 306 17.14 14.20 24.31
N VAL A 307 16.03 13.59 23.94
CA VAL A 307 15.10 14.11 22.91
C VAL A 307 14.37 15.39 23.35
N ALA A 308 14.25 15.66 24.64
CA ALA A 308 13.54 16.83 25.15
C ALA A 308 14.44 18.06 25.29
N SER A 309 15.71 17.87 25.68
CA SER A 309 16.68 18.94 25.94
C SER A 309 17.66 19.17 24.77
N GLN A 310 17.93 18.14 23.96
CA GLN A 310 18.93 18.19 22.88
C GLN A 310 18.36 17.76 21.50
N PRO A 311 17.17 18.25 21.08
CA PRO A 311 16.52 17.77 19.86
C PRO A 311 17.34 18.04 18.59
N GLU A 312 18.12 19.10 18.54
CA GLU A 312 18.95 19.43 17.36
C GLU A 312 20.13 18.46 17.21
N GLU A 313 20.71 18.00 18.31
CA GLU A 313 21.77 16.98 18.27
C GLU A 313 21.21 15.62 17.86
N VAL A 314 19.99 15.29 18.31
CA VAL A 314 19.28 14.09 17.82
C VAL A 314 19.12 14.16 16.31
N LYS A 315 18.58 15.25 15.75
CA LYS A 315 18.33 15.44 14.32
C LYS A 315 19.57 15.28 13.44
N LYS A 316 20.74 15.73 13.93
CA LYS A 316 22.02 15.59 13.19
C LYS A 316 22.49 14.13 13.08
N ASN A 317 22.07 13.27 14.02
CA ASN A 317 22.54 11.89 14.12
C ASN A 317 21.54 10.86 13.57
N ILE A 318 20.38 11.30 13.06
CA ILE A 318 19.32 10.43 12.55
C ILE A 318 19.00 10.69 11.08
N GLY A 319 18.59 9.64 10.38
CA GLY A 319 17.85 9.73 9.13
C GLY A 319 16.35 9.53 9.40
N TYR A 320 15.49 10.25 8.72
CA TYR A 320 14.04 10.11 8.89
C TYR A 320 13.33 10.06 7.54
N MET A 321 12.61 8.98 7.31
CA MET A 321 11.69 8.82 6.19
C MET A 321 10.26 8.80 6.71
N SER A 322 9.49 9.87 6.43
CA SER A 322 8.10 9.99 6.86
C SER A 322 7.16 9.20 5.95
N GLN A 323 5.97 8.85 6.46
CA GLN A 323 4.91 8.18 5.73
C GLN A 323 4.46 8.93 4.47
N LYS A 324 4.38 10.26 4.53
CA LYS A 324 4.19 11.10 3.33
C LYS A 324 5.56 11.39 2.75
N PHE A 325 5.69 11.27 1.41
CA PHE A 325 6.96 11.54 0.76
C PHE A 325 7.60 12.83 1.26
N SER A 326 8.82 12.71 1.78
CA SER A 326 9.64 13.85 2.16
C SER A 326 10.29 14.53 0.95
N LEU A 327 10.16 13.94 -0.25
CA LEU A 327 10.72 14.49 -1.48
C LEU A 327 9.82 15.56 -2.08
N TYR A 328 10.42 16.56 -2.65
CA TYR A 328 9.73 17.62 -3.40
C TYR A 328 9.40 17.11 -4.80
N GLU A 329 8.12 16.93 -5.08
CA GLU A 329 7.64 16.32 -6.33
C GLU A 329 7.91 17.15 -7.58
N ASP A 330 8.01 18.47 -7.44
CA ASP A 330 8.29 19.43 -8.52
C ASP A 330 9.79 19.67 -8.75
N LEU A 331 10.65 19.05 -7.94
CA LEU A 331 12.10 19.04 -8.18
C LEU A 331 12.52 17.78 -8.93
N LYS A 332 13.63 17.90 -9.69
CA LYS A 332 14.30 16.76 -10.30
C LYS A 332 14.92 15.83 -9.26
N VAL A 333 15.25 14.61 -9.64
CA VAL A 333 15.88 13.62 -8.76
C VAL A 333 17.17 14.20 -8.14
N TRP A 334 18.09 14.71 -8.95
CA TRP A 334 19.36 15.26 -8.46
C TRP A 334 19.18 16.52 -7.60
N GLU A 335 18.19 17.36 -7.90
CA GLU A 335 17.86 18.55 -7.11
C GLU A 335 17.36 18.20 -5.71
N ASN A 336 16.54 17.15 -5.58
CA ASN A 336 16.14 16.61 -4.29
C ASN A 336 17.35 16.14 -3.49
N ILE A 337 18.23 15.33 -4.09
CA ILE A 337 19.45 14.84 -3.42
C ILE A 337 20.30 16.02 -2.93
N ARG A 338 20.55 17.00 -3.78
CA ARG A 338 21.34 18.20 -3.44
C ARG A 338 20.69 18.99 -2.31
N LEU A 339 19.38 19.20 -2.34
CA LEU A 339 18.65 19.94 -1.31
C LEU A 339 18.83 19.27 0.06
N PHE A 340 18.60 17.95 0.15
CA PHE A 340 18.73 17.23 1.42
C PHE A 340 20.18 17.11 1.86
N ALA A 341 21.12 16.93 0.94
CA ALA A 341 22.56 16.98 1.25
C ALA A 341 22.96 18.32 1.91
N GLY A 342 22.43 19.43 1.39
CA GLY A 342 22.62 20.76 1.98
C GLY A 342 21.97 20.88 3.37
N ILE A 343 20.76 20.37 3.56
CA ILE A 343 20.08 20.34 4.87
C ILE A 343 20.90 19.55 5.91
N TYR A 344 21.51 18.45 5.50
CA TYR A 344 22.36 17.61 6.35
C TYR A 344 23.81 18.13 6.47
N GLY A 345 24.12 19.29 5.89
CA GLY A 345 25.43 19.96 6.02
C GLY A 345 26.58 19.28 5.27
N ILE A 346 26.27 18.53 4.20
CA ILE A 346 27.31 17.92 3.34
C ILE A 346 28.00 19.02 2.53
N PRO A 347 29.35 19.08 2.51
CA PRO A 347 30.10 20.06 1.73
C PRO A 347 29.72 20.01 0.23
N GLU A 348 29.53 21.17 -0.40
CA GLU A 348 29.09 21.26 -1.80
C GLU A 348 29.99 20.46 -2.76
N ALA A 349 31.29 20.42 -2.50
CA ALA A 349 32.26 19.68 -3.31
C ALA A 349 32.03 18.15 -3.29
N GLU A 350 31.38 17.61 -2.24
CA GLU A 350 31.11 16.18 -2.09
C GLU A 350 29.74 15.78 -2.64
N ILE A 351 28.84 16.74 -2.86
CA ILE A 351 27.44 16.43 -3.23
C ILE A 351 27.39 15.78 -4.61
N ALA A 352 28.04 16.34 -5.62
CA ALA A 352 27.98 15.83 -6.98
C ALA A 352 28.51 14.39 -7.11
N PRO A 353 29.74 14.06 -6.65
CA PRO A 353 30.25 12.70 -6.76
C PRO A 353 29.42 11.68 -5.96
N LYS A 354 28.96 12.05 -4.75
CA LYS A 354 28.09 11.17 -3.95
C LYS A 354 26.69 10.98 -4.60
N THR A 355 26.20 12.01 -5.30
CA THR A 355 24.94 11.91 -6.05
C THR A 355 25.06 10.92 -7.20
N ASP A 356 26.15 10.98 -7.96
CA ASP A 356 26.40 10.08 -9.08
C ASP A 356 26.56 8.64 -8.59
N GLU A 357 27.28 8.40 -7.50
CA GLU A 357 27.40 7.10 -6.84
C GLU A 357 26.02 6.58 -6.39
N LEU A 358 25.21 7.42 -5.75
CA LEU A 358 23.87 7.05 -5.30
C LEU A 358 22.96 6.67 -6.47
N LEU A 359 22.94 7.45 -7.53
CA LEU A 359 22.12 7.18 -8.72
C LEU A 359 22.52 5.88 -9.38
N LEU A 360 23.81 5.59 -9.48
CA LEU A 360 24.34 4.32 -9.99
C LEU A 360 23.87 3.15 -9.13
N HIS A 361 23.96 3.25 -7.81
CA HIS A 361 23.49 2.19 -6.89
C HIS A 361 21.97 1.93 -6.98
N LEU A 362 21.21 2.96 -7.28
CA LEU A 362 19.75 2.85 -7.44
C LEU A 362 19.32 2.44 -8.85
N GLY A 363 20.22 2.49 -9.84
CA GLY A 363 19.90 2.32 -11.27
C GLY A 363 19.03 3.46 -11.81
N LEU A 364 19.25 4.68 -11.29
CA LEU A 364 18.49 5.90 -11.62
C LEU A 364 19.33 6.93 -12.41
N GLU A 365 20.40 6.51 -13.05
CA GLU A 365 21.28 7.43 -13.80
C GLU A 365 20.54 8.14 -14.94
N LYS A 366 19.62 7.40 -15.60
CA LYS A 366 18.81 7.93 -16.70
C LYS A 366 17.72 8.89 -16.22
N GLU A 367 17.27 8.73 -14.99
CA GLU A 367 16.21 9.50 -14.34
C GLU A 367 16.77 10.74 -13.58
N ARG A 368 18.06 11.00 -13.65
CA ARG A 368 18.72 12.12 -12.96
C ARG A 368 17.96 13.44 -13.10
N ASP A 369 17.56 13.77 -14.33
CA ASP A 369 16.88 15.02 -14.70
C ASP A 369 15.34 14.90 -14.73
N THR A 370 14.80 13.76 -14.35
CA THR A 370 13.36 13.50 -14.30
C THR A 370 12.75 14.14 -13.04
N LEU A 371 11.56 14.75 -13.16
CA LEU A 371 10.82 15.26 -12.01
C LEU A 371 10.37 14.08 -11.13
N VAL A 372 10.52 14.23 -9.81
CA VAL A 372 10.18 13.17 -8.85
C VAL A 372 8.72 12.75 -8.96
N LYS A 373 7.78 13.66 -9.25
CA LYS A 373 6.36 13.31 -9.48
C LYS A 373 6.13 12.27 -10.57
N SER A 374 7.01 12.21 -11.56
CA SER A 374 6.91 11.29 -12.71
C SER A 374 7.47 9.90 -12.42
N LEU A 375 8.21 9.71 -11.33
CA LEU A 375 8.74 8.40 -10.95
C LEU A 375 7.64 7.47 -10.43
N PRO A 376 7.73 6.16 -10.73
CA PRO A 376 6.93 5.14 -10.07
C PRO A 376 7.09 5.17 -8.54
N LEU A 377 6.05 4.75 -7.80
CA LEU A 377 6.03 4.81 -6.34
C LEU A 377 7.23 4.13 -5.68
N GLY A 378 7.59 2.92 -6.14
CA GLY A 378 8.73 2.18 -5.60
C GLY A 378 10.08 2.90 -5.78
N TRP A 379 10.28 3.62 -6.89
CA TRP A 379 11.46 4.42 -7.12
C TRP A 379 11.50 5.66 -6.23
N LYS A 380 10.34 6.31 -6.02
CA LYS A 380 10.22 7.42 -5.06
C LYS A 380 10.63 6.96 -3.65
N GLN A 381 10.19 5.76 -3.23
CA GLN A 381 10.52 5.23 -1.90
C GLN A 381 12.01 4.89 -1.77
N LYS A 382 12.61 4.22 -2.77
CA LYS A 382 14.05 3.95 -2.79
C LYS A 382 14.86 5.25 -2.71
N LEU A 383 14.47 6.26 -3.48
CA LEU A 383 15.12 7.58 -3.46
C LEU A 383 14.97 8.25 -2.08
N ALA A 384 13.76 8.27 -1.51
CA ALA A 384 13.50 8.87 -0.20
C ALA A 384 14.32 8.21 0.92
N PHE A 385 14.39 6.87 0.92
CA PHE A 385 15.24 6.12 1.85
C PHE A 385 16.72 6.49 1.67
N SER A 386 17.21 6.45 0.45
CA SER A 386 18.62 6.73 0.16
C SER A 386 19.03 8.14 0.52
N VAL A 387 18.14 9.11 0.30
CA VAL A 387 18.33 10.50 0.75
C VAL A 387 18.36 10.58 2.28
N SER A 388 17.51 9.83 2.99
CA SER A 388 17.49 9.83 4.46
C SER A 388 18.76 9.27 5.10
N ILE A 389 19.53 8.47 4.39
CA ILE A 389 20.81 7.89 4.85
C ILE A 389 22.04 8.53 4.21
N PHE A 390 21.88 9.55 3.36
CA PHE A 390 22.94 10.14 2.55
C PHE A 390 24.09 10.75 3.39
N HIS A 391 23.77 11.27 4.56
CA HIS A 391 24.72 11.83 5.53
C HIS A 391 25.29 10.80 6.51
N ARG A 392 25.02 9.48 6.30
CA ARG A 392 25.49 8.37 7.13
C ARG A 392 25.07 8.50 8.61
N PRO A 393 23.77 8.61 8.89
CA PRO A 393 23.27 8.73 10.26
C PRO A 393 23.55 7.45 11.07
N LYS A 394 23.59 7.57 12.41
CA LYS A 394 23.72 6.43 13.32
C LYS A 394 22.45 5.61 13.43
N ILE A 395 21.29 6.24 13.25
CA ILE A 395 19.95 5.64 13.39
C ILE A 395 19.07 6.12 12.25
N VAL A 396 18.27 5.23 11.69
CA VAL A 396 17.29 5.56 10.65
C VAL A 396 15.89 5.23 11.14
N PHE A 397 15.01 6.23 11.11
CA PHE A 397 13.58 6.06 11.40
C PHE A 397 12.79 5.97 10.09
N LEU A 398 11.98 4.93 9.95
CA LEU A 398 11.18 4.65 8.77
C LEU A 398 9.70 4.53 9.16
N ASP A 399 8.86 5.49 8.76
CA ASP A 399 7.42 5.48 9.06
C ASP A 399 6.65 4.91 7.86
N GLU A 400 6.19 3.67 7.97
CA GLU A 400 5.50 2.90 6.92
C GLU A 400 6.25 2.88 5.57
N PRO A 401 7.54 2.52 5.53
CA PRO A 401 8.40 2.76 4.36
C PRO A 401 8.01 1.96 3.11
N THR A 402 7.21 0.91 3.27
CA THR A 402 6.74 0.06 2.16
C THR A 402 5.22 0.08 2.00
N GLY A 403 4.55 1.11 2.53
CA GLY A 403 3.11 1.28 2.39
C GLY A 403 2.71 1.48 0.92
N GLY A 404 1.75 0.67 0.43
CA GLY A 404 1.26 0.76 -0.95
C GLY A 404 2.21 0.28 -2.04
N VAL A 405 3.30 -0.42 -1.70
CA VAL A 405 4.28 -0.96 -2.66
C VAL A 405 4.00 -2.42 -2.94
N ASP A 406 4.19 -2.82 -4.19
CA ASP A 406 4.07 -4.20 -4.64
C ASP A 406 5.09 -5.14 -3.96
N PRO A 407 4.85 -6.47 -3.95
CA PRO A 407 5.70 -7.42 -3.24
C PRO A 407 7.15 -7.44 -3.71
N VAL A 408 7.40 -7.28 -5.02
CA VAL A 408 8.75 -7.33 -5.61
C VAL A 408 9.55 -6.10 -5.19
N THR A 409 8.96 -4.92 -5.33
CA THR A 409 9.57 -3.66 -4.90
C THR A 409 9.77 -3.62 -3.38
N ARG A 410 8.80 -4.14 -2.61
CA ARG A 410 8.92 -4.29 -1.14
C ARG A 410 10.13 -5.13 -0.76
N ARG A 411 10.32 -6.28 -1.40
CA ARG A 411 11.49 -7.14 -1.17
C ARG A 411 12.80 -6.39 -1.42
N GLN A 412 12.91 -5.74 -2.57
CA GLN A 412 14.11 -4.97 -2.93
C GLN A 412 14.38 -3.83 -1.93
N PHE A 413 13.33 -3.21 -1.41
CA PHE A 413 13.45 -2.17 -0.40
C PHE A 413 13.97 -2.73 0.94
N TRP A 414 13.48 -3.89 1.37
CA TRP A 414 13.98 -4.55 2.56
C TRP A 414 15.46 -4.97 2.41
N GLU A 415 15.88 -5.43 1.23
CA GLU A 415 17.29 -5.71 0.95
C GLU A 415 18.18 -4.45 1.13
N LEU A 416 17.67 -3.26 0.77
CA LEU A 416 18.38 -2.00 1.03
C LEU A 416 18.46 -1.68 2.53
N ILE A 417 17.38 -1.90 3.29
CA ILE A 417 17.38 -1.68 4.74
C ILE A 417 18.40 -2.59 5.42
N TYR A 418 18.43 -3.88 5.06
CA TYR A 418 19.39 -4.83 5.63
C TYR A 418 20.83 -4.43 5.36
N LYS A 419 21.17 -4.12 4.10
CA LYS A 419 22.49 -3.63 3.73
C LYS A 419 22.89 -2.35 4.46
N ALA A 420 21.93 -1.50 4.80
CA ALA A 420 22.19 -0.29 5.58
C ALA A 420 22.43 -0.61 7.07
N ALA A 421 21.74 -1.60 7.65
CA ALA A 421 21.90 -2.01 9.04
C ALA A 421 23.22 -2.78 9.30
N GLU A 422 23.80 -3.44 8.29
CA GLU A 422 25.10 -4.14 8.37
C GLU A 422 26.30 -3.18 8.40
N ARG A 423 26.14 -1.91 8.07
CA ARG A 423 27.19 -0.88 8.03
C ARG A 423 27.26 -0.09 9.34
#